data_d81d701973d03e81860db873b2778831
#
_entry.id   d81d701973d03e81860db873b2778831
#
_cell.length_a   1.000
_cell.length_b   1.000
_cell.length_c   1.000
_cell.angle_alpha   90.00
_cell.angle_beta   90.00
_cell.angle_gamma   90.00
#
_symmetry.space_group_name_H-M   'P 1'
#
loop_
_entity.id
_entity.type
_entity.pdbx_description
1 polymer ?
#
loop_
_entity_poly.entity_id
_entity_poly.type
_entity_poly.pdbx_seq_one_letter_code
_entity_poly.pdbx_strand_id
1 'polypeptide(L)'
;VSAFDPEALPGSVVLPALACPVCGGALAPDALPRPSMLRCALGHSADIARQGYASLLRGRHATSGDTAAMVQARSDLLGSGHYGPIQAAVAEAVPDRARLVVDLGCGTGAYLAAVLDARPGACGLGLDLSAPAARRAARAHPRAAIATADLWQPLPLADASADALLTVFAPRNAPEMLRVLRPGGVAVVVTPRERHLHEIRAGLRMLGIDAGKAERLDEQLAGFTLADRRELDYTVSMTRDELRAEVLMGPSAHHVDAASLEAALTGQADVTGVTVAVTVSVFTK
;
A
#
# COMPACT_ATOMS: atom_id res chain seq x y z
N VAL A 1 19.68 -0.10 9.85
CA VAL A 1 19.03 -1.03 10.81
C VAL A 1 18.00 -1.79 10.02
N SER A 2 17.97 -3.12 10.13
CA SER A 2 16.98 -3.96 9.42
C SER A 2 15.70 -4.00 10.23
N ALA A 3 14.56 -3.72 9.61
CA ALA A 3 13.24 -3.85 10.25
C ALA A 3 12.86 -5.33 10.56
N PHE A 4 13.65 -6.30 10.08
CA PHE A 4 13.55 -7.72 10.42
C PHE A 4 14.50 -8.13 11.56
N ASP A 5 15.22 -7.17 12.14
CA ASP A 5 16.04 -7.38 13.32
C ASP A 5 15.18 -7.14 14.58
N PRO A 6 14.89 -8.17 15.38
CA PRO A 6 14.07 -8.02 16.57
C PRO A 6 14.73 -7.13 17.64
N GLU A 7 16.06 -6.95 17.63
CA GLU A 7 16.76 -6.05 18.53
C GLU A 7 16.62 -4.59 18.07
N ALA A 8 16.50 -4.35 16.77
CA ALA A 8 16.30 -3.03 16.20
C ALA A 8 14.89 -2.46 16.44
N LEU A 9 13.90 -3.34 16.57
CA LEU A 9 12.52 -3.01 16.92
C LEU A 9 12.07 -3.85 18.10
N PRO A 10 12.52 -3.54 19.34
CA PRO A 10 12.15 -4.28 20.54
C PRO A 10 10.62 -4.36 20.70
N GLY A 11 10.10 -5.56 20.94
CA GLY A 11 8.66 -5.81 21.00
C GLY A 11 7.94 -5.80 19.66
N SER A 12 8.69 -5.80 18.53
CA SER A 12 8.11 -5.90 17.19
C SER A 12 7.30 -7.19 17.04
N VAL A 13 6.08 -7.04 16.54
CA VAL A 13 5.17 -8.14 16.21
C VAL A 13 5.27 -8.56 14.73
N VAL A 14 6.21 -7.97 13.97
CA VAL A 14 6.33 -8.18 12.52
C VAL A 14 6.84 -9.59 12.20
N LEU A 15 7.98 -10.00 12.78
CA LEU A 15 8.54 -11.35 12.52
C LEU A 15 7.59 -12.48 12.90
N PRO A 16 6.95 -12.45 14.09
CA PRO A 16 5.95 -13.46 14.43
C PRO A 16 4.74 -13.50 13.50
N ALA A 17 4.43 -12.39 12.83
CA ALA A 17 3.33 -12.33 11.87
C ALA A 17 3.69 -12.86 10.49
N LEU A 18 4.98 -12.96 10.15
CA LEU A 18 5.42 -13.48 8.86
C LEU A 18 5.30 -15.00 8.78
N ALA A 19 4.85 -15.49 7.63
CA ALA A 19 4.78 -16.89 7.31
C ALA A 19 5.61 -17.21 6.06
N CYS A 20 6.22 -18.38 6.05
CA CYS A 20 6.96 -18.85 4.87
C CYS A 20 6.02 -18.98 3.68
N PRO A 21 6.30 -18.31 2.55
CA PRO A 21 5.41 -18.36 1.40
C PRO A 21 5.32 -19.76 0.75
N VAL A 22 6.20 -20.71 1.14
CA VAL A 22 6.22 -22.07 0.60
C VAL A 22 5.41 -23.04 1.44
N CYS A 23 5.58 -23.01 2.77
CA CYS A 23 4.99 -24.01 3.67
C CYS A 23 4.12 -23.41 4.79
N GLY A 24 3.96 -22.08 4.85
CA GLY A 24 3.19 -21.42 5.92
C GLY A 24 3.87 -21.37 7.29
N GLY A 25 5.03 -22.01 7.45
CA GLY A 25 5.75 -22.04 8.72
C GLY A 25 6.37 -20.71 9.10
N ALA A 26 6.63 -20.50 10.39
CA ALA A 26 7.26 -19.27 10.89
C ALA A 26 8.63 -19.04 10.24
N LEU A 27 8.95 -17.75 10.06
CA LEU A 27 10.23 -17.30 9.53
C LEU A 27 11.10 -16.73 10.65
N ALA A 28 12.39 -17.04 10.63
CA ALA A 28 13.38 -16.51 11.55
C ALA A 28 14.57 -15.93 10.76
N PRO A 29 15.24 -14.88 11.28
CA PRO A 29 16.45 -14.32 10.68
C PRO A 29 17.61 -15.31 10.79
N ASP A 30 18.49 -15.35 9.77
CA ASP A 30 19.67 -16.22 9.72
C ASP A 30 20.79 -15.77 10.66
N ALA A 31 20.90 -14.49 10.91
CA ALA A 31 21.90 -13.88 11.77
C ALA A 31 21.42 -12.55 12.37
N LEU A 32 21.94 -12.17 13.52
CA LEU A 32 21.70 -10.89 14.17
C LEU A 32 23.05 -10.16 14.39
N PRO A 33 23.13 -8.83 14.41
CA PRO A 33 22.01 -7.88 14.25
C PRO A 33 21.68 -7.53 12.78
N ARG A 34 22.25 -8.16 11.80
CA ARG A 34 22.07 -7.80 10.37
C ARG A 34 21.70 -9.04 9.57
N PRO A 35 20.43 -9.48 9.62
CA PRO A 35 20.00 -10.64 8.84
C PRO A 35 20.12 -10.38 7.33
N SER A 36 20.59 -11.38 6.60
CA SER A 36 20.65 -11.39 5.15
C SER A 36 19.51 -12.19 4.52
N MET A 37 18.89 -13.07 5.31
CA MET A 37 17.74 -13.86 4.89
C MET A 37 16.82 -14.20 6.07
N LEU A 38 15.59 -14.56 5.74
CA LEU A 38 14.63 -15.21 6.62
C LEU A 38 14.55 -16.69 6.25
N ARG A 39 14.50 -17.60 7.23
CA ARG A 39 14.45 -19.04 7.02
C ARG A 39 13.38 -19.70 7.88
N CYS A 40 12.65 -20.67 7.33
CA CYS A 40 11.73 -21.50 8.09
C CYS A 40 12.40 -22.81 8.55
N ALA A 41 11.73 -23.53 9.45
CA ALA A 41 12.22 -24.79 10.00
C ALA A 41 12.41 -25.90 8.92
N LEU A 42 11.70 -25.82 7.78
CA LEU A 42 11.85 -26.75 6.66
C LEU A 42 12.96 -26.34 5.67
N GLY A 43 13.74 -25.30 5.99
CA GLY A 43 14.88 -24.87 5.18
C GLY A 43 14.55 -23.93 4.01
N HIS A 44 13.27 -23.58 3.77
CA HIS A 44 12.97 -22.56 2.78
C HIS A 44 13.50 -21.21 3.26
N SER A 45 14.03 -20.42 2.33
CA SER A 45 14.62 -19.11 2.64
C SER A 45 14.08 -18.02 1.73
N ALA A 46 14.11 -16.81 2.25
CA ALA A 46 13.76 -15.57 1.56
C ALA A 46 14.85 -14.53 1.82
N ASP A 47 15.45 -13.99 0.76
CA ASP A 47 16.52 -13.01 0.88
C ASP A 47 16.02 -11.68 1.42
N ILE A 48 16.82 -11.04 2.25
CA ILE A 48 16.65 -9.65 2.65
C ILE A 48 17.58 -8.82 1.76
N ALA A 49 16.99 -8.02 0.90
CA ALA A 49 17.74 -7.14 0.02
C ALA A 49 18.56 -6.13 0.82
N ARG A 50 19.72 -5.72 0.29
CA ARG A 50 20.57 -4.67 0.90
C ARG A 50 19.81 -3.37 1.21
N GLN A 51 18.69 -3.13 0.51
CA GLN A 51 17.82 -1.98 0.70
C GLN A 51 16.84 -2.13 1.89
N GLY A 52 16.79 -3.29 2.55
CA GLY A 52 16.04 -3.53 3.79
C GLY A 52 14.64 -4.14 3.60
N TYR A 53 14.28 -4.65 2.42
CA TYR A 53 13.02 -5.40 2.23
C TYR A 53 13.28 -6.91 2.06
N ALA A 54 12.34 -7.75 2.49
CA ALA A 54 12.39 -9.20 2.28
C ALA A 54 11.74 -9.59 0.95
N SER A 55 12.30 -10.58 0.26
CA SER A 55 11.76 -11.12 -1.00
C SER A 55 10.89 -12.34 -0.71
N LEU A 56 9.57 -12.14 -0.56
CA LEU A 56 8.60 -13.21 -0.27
C LEU A 56 7.76 -13.62 -1.48
N LEU A 57 8.09 -13.13 -2.68
CA LEU A 57 7.45 -13.54 -3.92
C LEU A 57 7.76 -14.99 -4.26
N ARG A 58 6.77 -15.71 -4.82
CA ARG A 58 6.91 -17.10 -5.28
C ARG A 58 6.67 -17.20 -6.79
N GLY A 59 7.56 -17.93 -7.45
CA GLY A 59 7.37 -18.33 -8.86
C GLY A 59 7.38 -17.15 -9.85
N ARG A 60 6.77 -17.37 -11.02
CA ARG A 60 6.58 -16.33 -12.05
C ARG A 60 5.25 -15.63 -11.78
N HIS A 61 5.25 -14.30 -11.77
CA HIS A 61 4.05 -13.48 -11.57
C HIS A 61 3.43 -13.16 -12.92
N ALA A 62 2.10 -13.24 -13.01
CA ALA A 62 1.36 -12.93 -14.23
C ALA A 62 1.26 -11.42 -14.50
N THR A 63 1.42 -10.60 -13.46
CA THR A 63 1.37 -9.13 -13.54
C THR A 63 2.73 -8.53 -13.23
N SER A 64 3.10 -7.49 -13.96
CA SER A 64 4.27 -6.67 -13.61
C SER A 64 3.84 -5.65 -12.55
N GLY A 65 4.63 -5.52 -11.49
CA GLY A 65 4.48 -4.43 -10.54
C GLY A 65 4.92 -3.08 -11.14
N ASP A 66 4.73 -2.00 -10.37
CA ASP A 66 5.15 -0.66 -10.78
C ASP A 66 6.63 -0.59 -11.14
N THR A 67 6.94 0.14 -12.20
CA THR A 67 8.31 0.44 -12.62
C THR A 67 8.98 1.46 -11.69
N ALA A 68 10.29 1.59 -11.77
CA ALA A 68 11.02 2.60 -11.00
C ALA A 68 10.56 4.03 -11.31
N ALA A 69 10.18 4.33 -12.56
CA ALA A 69 9.67 5.63 -12.98
C ALA A 69 8.28 5.91 -12.35
N MET A 70 7.38 4.92 -12.35
CA MET A 70 6.07 5.02 -11.69
C MET A 70 6.21 5.26 -10.18
N VAL A 71 7.13 4.54 -9.52
CA VAL A 71 7.41 4.69 -8.09
C VAL A 71 7.99 6.07 -7.79
N GLN A 72 8.86 6.61 -8.66
CA GLN A 72 9.40 7.96 -8.50
C GLN A 72 8.28 8.99 -8.62
N ALA A 73 7.45 8.93 -9.67
CA ALA A 73 6.32 9.83 -9.87
C ALA A 73 5.35 9.80 -8.66
N ARG A 74 5.04 8.61 -8.15
CA ARG A 74 4.22 8.45 -6.94
C ARG A 74 4.88 9.06 -5.70
N SER A 75 6.19 8.89 -5.55
CA SER A 75 6.93 9.47 -4.42
C SER A 75 6.89 10.99 -4.46
N ASP A 76 7.07 11.59 -5.63
CA ASP A 76 7.07 13.04 -5.82
C ASP A 76 5.68 13.62 -5.53
N LEU A 77 4.64 13.00 -6.10
CA LEU A 77 3.27 13.47 -5.91
C LEU A 77 2.76 13.29 -4.48
N LEU A 78 3.00 12.15 -3.83
CA LEU A 78 2.61 11.97 -2.42
C LEU A 78 3.43 12.86 -1.49
N GLY A 79 4.64 13.24 -1.89
CA GLY A 79 5.49 14.21 -1.18
C GLY A 79 5.03 15.66 -1.31
N SER A 80 4.22 16.03 -2.33
CA SER A 80 3.69 17.38 -2.48
C SER A 80 2.61 17.75 -1.44
N GLY A 81 2.07 16.75 -0.74
CA GLY A 81 1.05 16.96 0.29
C GLY A 81 -0.40 16.96 -0.21
N HIS A 82 -0.64 16.89 -1.52
CA HIS A 82 -2.00 16.88 -2.10
C HIS A 82 -2.88 15.74 -1.56
N TYR A 83 -2.29 14.61 -1.19
CA TYR A 83 -2.96 13.44 -0.61
C TYR A 83 -2.92 13.40 0.93
N GLY A 84 -2.42 14.45 1.57
CA GLY A 84 -2.37 14.58 3.04
C GLY A 84 -3.71 14.33 3.74
N PRO A 85 -4.85 14.90 3.27
CA PRO A 85 -6.15 14.62 3.87
C PRO A 85 -6.54 13.13 3.84
N ILE A 86 -6.17 12.38 2.80
CA ILE A 86 -6.41 10.93 2.75
C ILE A 86 -5.49 10.20 3.74
N GLN A 87 -4.21 10.58 3.81
CA GLN A 87 -3.26 10.00 4.77
C GLN A 87 -3.74 10.20 6.21
N ALA A 88 -4.22 11.39 6.55
CA ALA A 88 -4.79 11.70 7.86
C ALA A 88 -6.03 10.84 8.15
N ALA A 89 -6.97 10.73 7.19
CA ALA A 89 -8.18 9.93 7.35
C ALA A 89 -7.89 8.44 7.54
N VAL A 90 -6.90 7.89 6.81
CA VAL A 90 -6.45 6.51 6.97
C VAL A 90 -5.83 6.31 8.36
N ALA A 91 -5.01 7.25 8.80
CA ALA A 91 -4.39 7.20 10.13
C ALA A 91 -5.45 7.27 11.25
N GLU A 92 -6.43 8.15 11.14
CA GLU A 92 -7.54 8.26 12.11
C GLU A 92 -8.37 6.98 12.21
N ALA A 93 -8.56 6.26 11.08
CA ALA A 93 -9.34 5.03 11.01
C ALA A 93 -8.67 3.82 11.70
N VAL A 94 -7.35 3.87 11.92
CA VAL A 94 -6.63 2.80 12.63
C VAL A 94 -6.75 3.00 14.14
N PRO A 95 -7.20 2.01 14.93
CA PRO A 95 -7.33 2.14 16.39
C PRO A 95 -5.99 2.40 17.10
N ASP A 96 -6.01 3.20 18.15
CA ASP A 96 -4.81 3.53 18.96
C ASP A 96 -4.15 2.27 19.58
N ARG A 97 -4.95 1.23 19.87
CA ARG A 97 -4.47 -0.05 20.38
C ARG A 97 -3.78 -0.95 19.35
N ALA A 98 -3.82 -0.60 18.07
CA ALA A 98 -3.22 -1.42 17.02
C ALA A 98 -1.70 -1.54 17.23
N ARG A 99 -1.20 -2.77 17.22
CA ARG A 99 0.23 -3.07 17.37
C ARG A 99 0.87 -3.44 16.04
N LEU A 100 0.15 -4.17 15.18
CA LEU A 100 0.59 -4.49 13.83
C LEU A 100 -0.39 -3.94 12.80
N VAL A 101 0.11 -3.01 11.98
CA VAL A 101 -0.58 -2.47 10.81
C VAL A 101 0.04 -3.07 9.56
N VAL A 102 -0.75 -3.74 8.73
CA VAL A 102 -0.29 -4.30 7.44
C VAL A 102 -0.87 -3.49 6.29
N ASP A 103 -0.01 -2.97 5.42
CA ASP A 103 -0.39 -2.21 4.23
C ASP A 103 -0.26 -3.10 2.98
N LEU A 104 -1.40 -3.45 2.39
CA LEU A 104 -1.53 -4.32 1.24
C LEU A 104 -1.49 -3.50 -0.05
N GLY A 105 -0.39 -3.60 -0.79
CA GLY A 105 -0.07 -2.74 -1.93
C GLY A 105 0.51 -1.40 -1.47
N CYS A 106 1.50 -1.46 -0.58
CA CYS A 106 2.01 -0.28 0.14
C CYS A 106 2.69 0.77 -0.76
N GLY A 107 3.01 0.43 -2.00
CA GLY A 107 3.66 1.35 -2.94
C GLY A 107 4.94 1.95 -2.36
N THR A 108 4.95 3.27 -2.18
CA THR A 108 6.10 3.99 -1.58
C THR A 108 6.13 3.95 -0.05
N GLY A 109 5.12 3.36 0.60
CA GLY A 109 4.99 3.30 2.06
C GLY A 109 4.45 4.57 2.71
N ALA A 110 3.96 5.55 1.93
CA ALA A 110 3.56 6.85 2.45
C ALA A 110 2.35 6.77 3.41
N TYR A 111 1.34 5.96 3.09
CA TYR A 111 0.17 5.77 3.96
C TYR A 111 0.52 5.02 5.23
N LEU A 112 1.34 3.95 5.11
CA LEU A 112 1.83 3.22 6.27
C LEU A 112 2.64 4.13 7.19
N ALA A 113 3.53 4.96 6.65
CA ALA A 113 4.31 5.93 7.42
C ALA A 113 3.41 6.91 8.19
N ALA A 114 2.41 7.50 7.53
CA ALA A 114 1.46 8.42 8.16
C ALA A 114 0.70 7.75 9.33
N VAL A 115 0.28 6.50 9.17
CA VAL A 115 -0.33 5.73 10.25
C VAL A 115 0.64 5.50 11.41
N LEU A 116 1.87 5.12 11.13
CA LEU A 116 2.87 4.88 12.15
C LEU A 116 3.27 6.16 12.91
N ASP A 117 3.34 7.30 12.23
CA ASP A 117 3.55 8.60 12.89
C ASP A 117 2.42 8.92 13.87
N ALA A 118 1.16 8.63 13.48
CA ALA A 118 -0.01 8.85 14.33
C ALA A 118 -0.20 7.77 15.43
N ARG A 119 0.45 6.61 15.31
CA ARG A 119 0.33 5.45 16.22
C ARG A 119 1.69 5.03 16.76
N PRO A 120 2.24 5.71 17.79
CA PRO A 120 3.59 5.46 18.29
C PRO A 120 3.82 4.02 18.80
N GLY A 121 2.77 3.35 19.27
CA GLY A 121 2.82 1.96 19.75
C GLY A 121 2.76 0.89 18.66
N ALA A 122 2.54 1.27 17.40
CA ALA A 122 2.41 0.33 16.29
C ALA A 122 3.72 0.09 15.56
N CYS A 123 3.88 -1.14 15.03
CA CYS A 123 4.81 -1.49 13.98
C CYS A 123 4.05 -1.70 12.66
N GLY A 124 4.71 -1.50 11.54
CA GLY A 124 4.13 -1.66 10.21
C GLY A 124 4.77 -2.79 9.41
N LEU A 125 3.96 -3.42 8.57
CA LEU A 125 4.43 -4.33 7.54
C LEU A 125 3.80 -3.92 6.20
N GLY A 126 4.62 -3.46 5.26
CA GLY A 126 4.18 -3.17 3.90
C GLY A 126 4.43 -4.36 2.96
N LEU A 127 3.41 -4.73 2.18
CA LEU A 127 3.50 -5.73 1.13
C LEU A 127 3.25 -5.09 -0.23
N ASP A 128 4.12 -5.35 -1.20
CA ASP A 128 3.96 -4.87 -2.58
C ASP A 128 4.54 -5.87 -3.59
N LEU A 129 3.99 -5.92 -4.79
CA LEU A 129 4.51 -6.76 -5.86
C LEU A 129 5.80 -6.20 -6.45
N SER A 130 5.93 -4.87 -6.46
CA SER A 130 7.02 -4.14 -7.10
C SER A 130 8.27 -4.08 -6.22
N ALA A 131 9.38 -4.64 -6.67
CA ALA A 131 10.67 -4.49 -5.99
C ALA A 131 11.17 -3.01 -5.94
N PRO A 132 10.98 -2.17 -6.98
CA PRO A 132 11.21 -0.73 -6.88
C PRO A 132 10.38 -0.05 -5.78
N ALA A 133 9.09 -0.39 -5.65
CA ALA A 133 8.22 0.13 -4.59
C ALA A 133 8.71 -0.32 -3.21
N ALA A 134 8.96 -1.62 -3.02
CA ALA A 134 9.48 -2.17 -1.78
C ALA A 134 10.82 -1.52 -1.35
N ARG A 135 11.71 -1.26 -2.31
CA ARG A 135 12.98 -0.51 -2.05
C ARG A 135 12.73 0.90 -1.54
N ARG A 136 11.73 1.59 -2.07
CA ARG A 136 11.37 2.94 -1.64
C ARG A 136 10.71 2.91 -0.27
N ALA A 137 9.72 2.03 -0.08
CA ALA A 137 8.96 1.86 1.15
C ALA A 137 9.85 1.48 2.34
N ALA A 138 10.91 0.68 2.14
CA ALA A 138 11.85 0.29 3.18
C ALA A 138 12.57 1.46 3.86
N ARG A 139 12.44 2.68 3.31
CA ARG A 139 13.00 3.92 3.86
C ARG A 139 11.93 4.89 4.35
N ALA A 140 10.65 4.53 4.22
CA ALA A 140 9.56 5.44 4.51
C ALA A 140 9.40 5.70 6.02
N HIS A 141 9.61 4.67 6.85
CA HIS A 141 9.47 4.82 8.30
C HIS A 141 10.30 3.78 9.06
N PRO A 142 10.99 4.16 10.19
CA PRO A 142 11.88 3.24 10.92
C PRO A 142 11.16 2.04 11.58
N ARG A 143 9.86 2.15 11.86
CA ARG A 143 9.04 1.08 12.43
C ARG A 143 8.28 0.27 11.36
N ALA A 144 8.61 0.43 10.08
CA ALA A 144 8.02 -0.32 8.98
C ALA A 144 9.00 -1.38 8.44
N ALA A 145 8.59 -2.64 8.45
CA ALA A 145 9.21 -3.69 7.67
C ALA A 145 8.49 -3.82 6.32
N ILE A 146 9.23 -4.15 5.26
CA ILE A 146 8.68 -4.25 3.92
C ILE A 146 9.03 -5.60 3.31
N ALA A 147 8.08 -6.21 2.62
CA ALA A 147 8.34 -7.42 1.85
C ALA A 147 7.66 -7.36 0.48
N THR A 148 8.25 -8.06 -0.50
CA THR A 148 7.56 -8.25 -1.77
C THR A 148 6.60 -9.44 -1.66
N ALA A 149 5.35 -9.23 -2.11
CA ALA A 149 4.31 -10.26 -2.15
C ALA A 149 3.31 -10.00 -3.28
N ASP A 150 2.72 -11.06 -3.81
CA ASP A 150 1.58 -10.97 -4.72
C ASP A 150 0.28 -11.08 -3.89
N LEU A 151 -0.51 -10.01 -3.88
CA LEU A 151 -1.73 -9.95 -3.08
C LEU A 151 -2.86 -10.87 -3.56
N TRP A 152 -2.78 -11.39 -4.79
CA TRP A 152 -3.71 -12.38 -5.32
C TRP A 152 -3.39 -13.81 -4.91
N GLN A 153 -2.20 -14.03 -4.35
CA GLN A 153 -1.77 -15.30 -3.79
C GLN A 153 -2.03 -15.35 -2.28
N PRO A 154 -1.91 -16.53 -1.64
CA PRO A 154 -1.88 -16.59 -0.18
C PRO A 154 -0.84 -15.64 0.39
N LEU A 155 -1.26 -14.74 1.28
CA LEU A 155 -0.37 -13.76 1.89
C LEU A 155 0.66 -14.45 2.79
N PRO A 156 1.93 -14.04 2.76
CA PRO A 156 2.99 -14.59 3.61
C PRO A 156 2.85 -14.12 5.08
N LEU A 157 1.68 -14.31 5.65
CA LEU A 157 1.28 -13.88 6.98
C LEU A 157 0.59 -15.01 7.73
N ALA A 158 0.84 -15.08 9.03
CA ALA A 158 0.13 -15.98 9.93
C ALA A 158 -1.34 -15.57 10.09
N ASP A 159 -2.19 -16.54 10.42
CA ASP A 159 -3.61 -16.31 10.71
C ASP A 159 -3.75 -15.35 11.90
N ALA A 160 -4.75 -14.49 11.88
CA ALA A 160 -5.09 -13.57 12.96
C ALA A 160 -3.87 -12.82 13.52
N SER A 161 -2.96 -12.38 12.68
CA SER A 161 -1.70 -11.71 13.06
C SER A 161 -1.80 -10.17 13.03
N ALA A 162 -2.64 -9.59 12.16
CA ALA A 162 -2.76 -8.15 11.98
C ALA A 162 -3.88 -7.53 12.82
N ASP A 163 -3.63 -6.37 13.43
CA ASP A 163 -4.66 -5.58 14.13
C ASP A 163 -5.39 -4.63 13.16
N ALA A 164 -4.68 -4.15 12.15
CA ALA A 164 -5.25 -3.33 11.09
C ALA A 164 -4.66 -3.70 9.73
N LEU A 165 -5.51 -3.70 8.70
CA LEU A 165 -5.13 -3.81 7.29
C LEU A 165 -5.42 -2.49 6.60
N LEU A 166 -4.50 -2.05 5.74
CA LEU A 166 -4.71 -0.92 4.84
C LEU A 166 -4.78 -1.46 3.41
N THR A 167 -5.71 -0.95 2.60
CA THR A 167 -5.73 -1.11 1.14
C THR A 167 -6.09 0.21 0.51
N VAL A 168 -5.09 0.97 0.11
CA VAL A 168 -5.27 2.30 -0.46
C VAL A 168 -5.01 2.23 -1.97
N PHE A 169 -6.07 2.35 -2.77
CA PHE A 169 -6.03 2.20 -4.23
C PHE A 169 -5.41 0.88 -4.73
N ALA A 170 -5.46 -0.16 -3.89
CA ALA A 170 -4.79 -1.44 -4.11
C ALA A 170 -5.80 -2.60 -4.33
N PRO A 171 -5.35 -3.74 -4.89
CA PRO A 171 -6.15 -4.96 -4.98
C PRO A 171 -6.57 -5.48 -3.59
N ARG A 172 -7.69 -6.20 -3.55
CA ARG A 172 -8.26 -6.76 -2.32
C ARG A 172 -8.54 -8.25 -2.50
N ASN A 173 -7.86 -9.06 -1.73
CA ASN A 173 -8.08 -10.50 -1.61
C ASN A 173 -8.84 -10.75 -0.29
N ALA A 174 -10.17 -10.64 -0.33
CA ALA A 174 -11.00 -10.66 0.87
C ALA A 174 -10.83 -11.93 1.73
N PRO A 175 -10.74 -13.16 1.18
CA PRO A 175 -10.46 -14.35 1.98
C PRO A 175 -9.16 -14.26 2.78
N GLU A 176 -8.09 -13.77 2.16
CA GLU A 176 -6.80 -13.61 2.82
C GLU A 176 -6.80 -12.46 3.82
N MET A 177 -7.47 -11.35 3.50
CA MET A 177 -7.67 -10.26 4.45
C MET A 177 -8.40 -10.75 5.71
N LEU A 178 -9.47 -11.56 5.54
CA LEU A 178 -10.18 -12.19 6.66
C LEU A 178 -9.28 -13.15 7.44
N ARG A 179 -8.47 -13.98 6.76
CA ARG A 179 -7.58 -14.92 7.43
C ARG A 179 -6.57 -14.22 8.32
N VAL A 180 -5.90 -13.18 7.81
CA VAL A 180 -4.80 -12.52 8.52
C VAL A 180 -5.24 -11.50 9.57
N LEU A 181 -6.45 -10.93 9.43
CA LEU A 181 -6.98 -9.97 10.39
C LEU A 181 -7.44 -10.68 11.67
N ARG A 182 -7.06 -10.13 12.83
CA ARG A 182 -7.53 -10.62 14.14
C ARG A 182 -9.04 -10.38 14.33
N PRO A 183 -9.71 -11.21 15.13
CA PRO A 183 -11.04 -10.85 15.62
C PRO A 183 -11.03 -9.47 16.29
N GLY A 184 -11.96 -8.59 15.89
CA GLY A 184 -12.01 -7.20 16.35
C GLY A 184 -10.94 -6.28 15.74
N GLY A 185 -10.18 -6.76 14.76
CA GLY A 185 -9.31 -5.93 13.91
C GLY A 185 -10.08 -5.16 12.86
N VAL A 186 -9.44 -4.19 12.22
CA VAL A 186 -10.04 -3.32 11.21
C VAL A 186 -9.35 -3.44 9.86
N ALA A 187 -10.13 -3.36 8.78
CA ALA A 187 -9.62 -3.16 7.43
C ALA A 187 -10.04 -1.78 6.92
N VAL A 188 -9.06 -0.92 6.66
CA VAL A 188 -9.25 0.44 6.13
C VAL A 188 -9.05 0.39 4.62
N VAL A 189 -10.10 0.69 3.88
CA VAL A 189 -10.12 0.61 2.42
C VAL A 189 -10.38 1.98 1.82
N VAL A 190 -9.50 2.44 0.94
CA VAL A 190 -9.67 3.70 0.20
C VAL A 190 -9.93 3.40 -1.27
N THR A 191 -11.04 3.93 -1.78
CA THR A 191 -11.41 3.81 -3.20
C THR A 191 -11.70 5.19 -3.81
N PRO A 192 -11.33 5.41 -5.09
CA PRO A 192 -11.68 6.64 -5.76
C PRO A 192 -13.18 6.67 -6.09
N ARG A 193 -13.78 7.85 -5.98
CA ARG A 193 -15.15 8.15 -6.42
C ARG A 193 -15.15 8.64 -7.87
N GLU A 194 -16.31 8.67 -8.50
CA GLU A 194 -16.47 9.09 -9.90
C GLU A 194 -15.86 10.46 -10.21
N ARG A 195 -15.99 11.41 -9.28
CA ARG A 195 -15.45 12.79 -9.43
C ARG A 195 -13.93 12.88 -9.24
N HIS A 196 -13.26 11.82 -8.77
CA HIS A 196 -11.81 11.86 -8.52
C HIS A 196 -11.07 12.13 -9.83
N LEU A 197 -10.31 13.24 -9.87
CA LEU A 197 -9.50 13.71 -11.01
C LEU A 197 -10.32 13.96 -12.30
N HIS A 198 -11.63 14.22 -12.19
CA HIS A 198 -12.52 14.28 -13.35
C HIS A 198 -12.12 15.41 -14.34
N GLU A 199 -11.52 16.50 -13.86
CA GLU A 199 -11.09 17.63 -14.68
C GLU A 199 -10.00 17.25 -15.69
N ILE A 200 -9.14 16.30 -15.30
CA ILE A 200 -7.95 15.95 -16.07
C ILE A 200 -8.06 14.58 -16.75
N ARG A 201 -8.96 13.69 -16.31
CA ARG A 201 -9.05 12.31 -16.83
C ARG A 201 -9.22 12.23 -18.34
N ALA A 202 -10.15 13.00 -18.90
CA ALA A 202 -10.43 12.98 -20.34
C ALA A 202 -9.26 13.57 -21.14
N GLY A 203 -8.76 14.73 -20.72
CA GLY A 203 -7.67 15.44 -21.41
C GLY A 203 -6.33 14.69 -21.37
N LEU A 204 -6.03 14.00 -20.25
CA LEU A 204 -4.81 13.24 -20.05
C LEU A 204 -4.97 11.72 -20.32
N ARG A 205 -6.10 11.30 -20.93
CA ARG A 205 -6.39 9.90 -21.31
C ARG A 205 -6.22 8.89 -20.16
N MET A 206 -6.60 9.30 -18.97
CA MET A 206 -6.54 8.42 -17.79
C MET A 206 -7.69 7.40 -17.82
N LEU A 207 -7.49 6.28 -17.16
CA LEU A 207 -8.52 5.25 -17.01
C LEU A 207 -9.75 5.79 -16.28
N GLY A 208 -10.94 5.40 -16.74
CA GLY A 208 -12.21 5.76 -16.12
C GLY A 208 -12.38 5.13 -14.74
N ILE A 209 -13.19 5.78 -13.89
CA ILE A 209 -13.62 5.23 -12.60
C ILE A 209 -15.07 4.81 -12.76
N ASP A 210 -15.35 3.56 -12.40
CA ASP A 210 -16.68 2.98 -12.49
C ASP A 210 -17.55 3.45 -11.32
N ALA A 211 -18.76 3.95 -11.60
CA ALA A 211 -19.71 4.49 -10.62
C ALA A 211 -20.19 3.44 -9.60
N GLY A 212 -20.35 2.15 -10.00
CA GLY A 212 -20.78 1.06 -9.09
C GLY A 212 -19.66 0.47 -8.21
N LYS A 213 -18.59 1.22 -7.95
CA LYS A 213 -17.42 0.70 -7.25
C LYS A 213 -17.65 0.52 -5.75
N ALA A 214 -18.54 1.30 -5.14
CA ALA A 214 -18.86 1.20 -3.72
C ALA A 214 -19.68 -0.05 -3.40
N GLU A 215 -20.72 -0.33 -4.19
CA GLU A 215 -21.56 -1.52 -4.04
C GLU A 215 -20.74 -2.79 -4.28
N ARG A 216 -19.91 -2.81 -5.31
CA ARG A 216 -18.98 -3.94 -5.55
C ARG A 216 -17.94 -4.12 -4.45
N LEU A 217 -17.54 -3.05 -3.75
CA LEU A 217 -16.66 -3.17 -2.60
C LEU A 217 -17.33 -3.96 -1.48
N ASP A 218 -18.60 -3.67 -1.19
CA ASP A 218 -19.35 -4.35 -0.13
C ASP A 218 -19.56 -5.83 -0.47
N GLU A 219 -19.86 -6.14 -1.73
CA GLU A 219 -19.95 -7.52 -2.22
C GLU A 219 -18.60 -8.26 -2.12
N GLN A 220 -17.49 -7.62 -2.52
CA GLN A 220 -16.15 -8.19 -2.41
C GLN A 220 -15.74 -8.47 -0.97
N LEU A 221 -16.22 -7.67 -0.03
CA LEU A 221 -15.91 -7.75 1.39
C LEU A 221 -17.09 -8.31 2.22
N ALA A 222 -17.96 -9.12 1.62
CA ALA A 222 -19.16 -9.67 2.26
C ALA A 222 -18.89 -10.47 3.56
N GLY A 223 -17.64 -10.92 3.78
CA GLY A 223 -17.23 -11.57 5.05
C GLY A 223 -16.85 -10.60 6.18
N PHE A 224 -16.86 -9.29 5.90
CA PHE A 224 -16.61 -8.24 6.87
C PHE A 224 -17.90 -7.49 7.22
N THR A 225 -17.89 -6.80 8.34
CA THR A 225 -18.96 -5.86 8.72
C THR A 225 -18.47 -4.43 8.47
N LEU A 226 -19.23 -3.65 7.70
CA LEU A 226 -18.94 -2.22 7.52
C LEU A 226 -19.20 -1.49 8.86
N ALA A 227 -18.15 -0.89 9.42
CA ALA A 227 -18.21 -0.16 10.68
C ALA A 227 -18.36 1.36 10.48
N ASP A 228 -17.68 1.91 9.45
CA ASP A 228 -17.73 3.33 9.13
C ASP A 228 -17.45 3.55 7.63
N ARG A 229 -18.01 4.64 7.10
CA ARG A 229 -17.74 5.08 5.72
C ARG A 229 -17.76 6.59 5.64
N ARG A 230 -16.65 7.16 5.23
CA ARG A 230 -16.47 8.60 5.08
C ARG A 230 -16.07 8.95 3.65
N GLU A 231 -16.71 9.96 3.10
CA GLU A 231 -16.35 10.56 1.81
C GLU A 231 -15.44 11.77 2.04
N LEU A 232 -14.36 11.83 1.27
CA LEU A 232 -13.51 13.02 1.18
C LEU A 232 -13.62 13.57 -0.23
N ASP A 233 -13.91 14.87 -0.33
CA ASP A 233 -14.04 15.59 -1.60
C ASP A 233 -13.43 16.98 -1.40
N TYR A 234 -12.30 17.24 -2.05
CA TYR A 234 -11.58 18.52 -1.93
C TYR A 234 -10.82 18.81 -3.23
N THR A 235 -10.48 20.09 -3.43
CA THR A 235 -9.71 20.53 -4.60
C THR A 235 -8.29 20.86 -4.20
N VAL A 236 -7.34 20.43 -5.04
CA VAL A 236 -5.93 20.77 -4.96
C VAL A 236 -5.50 21.52 -6.22
N SER A 237 -4.51 22.38 -6.11
CA SER A 237 -3.91 23.05 -7.25
C SER A 237 -2.65 22.31 -7.66
N MET A 238 -2.64 21.72 -8.86
CA MET A 238 -1.54 20.96 -9.40
C MET A 238 -0.82 21.68 -10.53
N THR A 239 0.49 21.71 -10.49
CA THR A 239 1.35 22.14 -11.58
C THR A 239 1.36 21.11 -12.71
N ARG A 240 1.86 21.47 -13.89
CA ARG A 240 2.02 20.50 -15.00
C ARG A 240 2.90 19.31 -14.64
N ASP A 241 3.93 19.50 -13.82
CA ASP A 241 4.82 18.42 -13.39
C ASP A 241 4.09 17.47 -12.43
N GLU A 242 3.24 17.99 -11.54
CA GLU A 242 2.41 17.18 -10.65
C GLU A 242 1.30 16.45 -11.42
N LEU A 243 0.70 17.07 -12.45
CA LEU A 243 -0.24 16.39 -13.35
C LEU A 243 0.44 15.25 -14.12
N ARG A 244 1.67 15.45 -14.58
CA ARG A 244 2.49 14.40 -15.18
C ARG A 244 2.72 13.26 -14.19
N ALA A 245 3.10 13.57 -12.96
CA ALA A 245 3.34 12.59 -11.91
C ALA A 245 2.06 11.81 -11.56
N GLU A 246 0.89 12.49 -11.51
CA GLU A 246 -0.42 11.87 -11.28
C GLU A 246 -0.75 10.79 -12.34
N VAL A 247 -0.54 11.09 -13.62
CA VAL A 247 -0.76 10.11 -14.71
C VAL A 247 0.23 8.95 -14.61
N LEU A 248 1.50 9.26 -14.38
CA LEU A 248 2.58 8.27 -14.41
C LEU A 248 2.64 7.41 -13.15
N MET A 249 2.06 7.82 -12.03
CA MET A 249 2.05 7.01 -10.81
C MET A 249 0.98 5.91 -10.81
N GLY A 250 -0.02 6.03 -11.68
CA GLY A 250 -1.19 5.15 -11.70
C GLY A 250 -1.13 4.11 -12.82
N PRO A 251 -2.16 3.24 -12.91
CA PRO A 251 -2.24 2.20 -13.94
C PRO A 251 -2.32 2.77 -15.35
N SER A 252 -2.72 4.04 -15.51
CA SER A 252 -2.72 4.75 -16.79
C SER A 252 -1.34 4.83 -17.44
N ALA A 253 -0.25 4.82 -16.65
CA ALA A 253 1.13 4.85 -17.12
C ALA A 253 1.48 3.71 -18.11
N HIS A 254 0.78 2.57 -18.02
CA HIS A 254 1.00 1.44 -18.93
C HIS A 254 0.38 1.65 -20.33
N HIS A 255 -0.48 2.65 -20.50
CA HIS A 255 -1.28 2.87 -21.71
C HIS A 255 -1.04 4.23 -22.37
N VAL A 256 -0.34 5.14 -21.71
CA VAL A 256 -0.06 6.49 -22.19
C VAL A 256 1.38 6.57 -22.68
N ASP A 257 1.58 6.92 -23.95
CA ASP A 257 2.91 7.21 -24.47
C ASP A 257 3.39 8.62 -24.06
N ALA A 258 4.70 8.77 -23.87
CA ALA A 258 5.28 10.00 -23.35
C ALA A 258 5.00 11.23 -24.24
N ALA A 259 5.01 11.08 -25.57
CA ALA A 259 4.81 12.21 -26.49
C ALA A 259 3.35 12.70 -26.44
N SER A 260 2.38 11.78 -26.38
CA SER A 260 0.96 12.10 -26.22
C SER A 260 0.68 12.77 -24.87
N LEU A 261 1.32 12.34 -23.79
CA LEU A 261 1.19 12.96 -22.48
C LEU A 261 1.73 14.39 -22.49
N GLU A 262 2.93 14.62 -23.02
CA GLU A 262 3.51 15.97 -23.12
C GLU A 262 2.67 16.92 -23.98
N ALA A 263 2.14 16.43 -25.11
CA ALA A 263 1.24 17.23 -25.94
C ALA A 263 -0.05 17.61 -25.20
N ALA A 264 -0.64 16.66 -24.44
CA ALA A 264 -1.83 16.91 -23.63
C ALA A 264 -1.56 17.89 -22.48
N LEU A 265 -0.41 17.78 -21.80
CA LEU A 265 0.02 18.69 -20.73
C LEU A 265 0.29 20.11 -21.23
N THR A 266 0.79 20.26 -22.47
CA THR A 266 0.99 21.60 -23.07
C THR A 266 -0.34 22.36 -23.22
N GLY A 267 -1.46 21.66 -23.40
CA GLY A 267 -2.80 22.24 -23.46
C GLY A 267 -3.40 22.61 -22.10
N GLN A 268 -2.76 22.23 -20.98
CA GLN A 268 -3.23 22.54 -19.62
C GLN A 268 -2.69 23.91 -19.16
N ALA A 269 -3.40 24.55 -18.24
CA ALA A 269 -2.91 25.71 -17.52
C ALA A 269 -1.63 25.38 -16.72
N ASP A 270 -0.82 26.37 -16.37
CA ASP A 270 0.37 26.17 -15.54
C ASP A 270 0.02 25.59 -14.17
N VAL A 271 -1.15 25.98 -13.64
CA VAL A 271 -1.74 25.42 -12.43
C VAL A 271 -3.20 25.07 -12.73
N THR A 272 -3.58 23.84 -12.43
CA THR A 272 -4.93 23.29 -12.66
C THR A 272 -5.57 22.92 -11.33
N GLY A 273 -6.79 23.35 -11.09
CA GLY A 273 -7.60 22.86 -9.99
C GLY A 273 -8.09 21.44 -10.27
N VAL A 274 -7.80 20.52 -9.37
CA VAL A 274 -8.09 19.09 -9.54
C VAL A 274 -8.85 18.58 -8.32
N THR A 275 -9.97 17.90 -8.55
CA THR A 275 -10.79 17.31 -7.48
C THR A 275 -10.18 15.97 -7.04
N VAL A 276 -9.88 15.86 -5.76
CA VAL A 276 -9.57 14.62 -5.08
C VAL A 276 -10.82 14.13 -4.36
N ALA A 277 -11.44 13.06 -4.85
CA ALA A 277 -12.69 12.54 -4.31
C ALA A 277 -12.54 11.02 -4.05
N VAL A 278 -12.57 10.64 -2.77
CA VAL A 278 -12.40 9.24 -2.35
C VAL A 278 -13.41 8.87 -1.28
N THR A 279 -13.61 7.56 -1.13
CA THR A 279 -14.31 6.96 0.02
C THR A 279 -13.30 6.22 0.87
N VAL A 280 -13.28 6.52 2.16
CA VAL A 280 -12.57 5.76 3.20
C VAL A 280 -13.60 4.90 3.91
N SER A 281 -13.50 3.59 3.78
CA SER A 281 -14.39 2.62 4.42
C SER A 281 -13.61 1.81 5.47
N VAL A 282 -14.22 1.64 6.64
CA VAL A 282 -13.67 0.84 7.74
C VAL A 282 -14.53 -0.37 7.92
N PHE A 283 -13.93 -1.54 7.81
CA PHE A 283 -14.59 -2.83 8.02
C PHE A 283 -14.00 -3.52 9.24
N THR A 284 -14.81 -4.31 9.93
CA THR A 284 -14.41 -5.15 11.06
C THR A 284 -14.63 -6.61 10.74
N LYS A 285 -13.81 -7.47 11.35
CA LYS A 285 -13.95 -8.92 11.29
C LYS A 285 -14.78 -9.39 12.47
#